data_fe367c2ac005aeab200511286e6d1da5
#
_entry.id   fe367c2ac005aeab200511286e6d1da5
#
_cell.length_a   1.000
_cell.length_b   1.000
_cell.length_c   1.000
_cell.angle_alpha   90.00
_cell.angle_beta   90.00
_cell.angle_gamma   90.00
#
_symmetry.space_group_name_H-M   'P 1'
#
loop_
_entity.id
_entity.type
_entity.pdbx_description
1 polymer ?
#
loop_
_entity_poly.entity_id
_entity_poly.type
_entity_poly.pdbx_seq_one_letter_code
_entity_poly.pdbx_strand_id
1 'polypeptide(L)'
;MNLIKFRDTCTIARGIGEVDKYDNPIEDVIYQGACLYEEGGKNWSSNMLTRTPTVYLPSNDTIININDSISIITESGREIKAYASSVRDVRLRIMQTIDITKIELKQAFEDS
;
A
#
# COMPACT_ATOMS: atom_id res chain seq x y z
N MET A 1 2.82 -23.80 4.04
CA MET A 1 2.58 -23.31 2.68
C MET A 1 2.07 -21.91 2.73
N ASN A 2 2.71 -21.03 1.99
CA ASN A 2 2.27 -19.67 1.95
C ASN A 2 1.26 -19.50 0.86
N LEU A 3 0.07 -19.10 1.23
CA LEU A 3 -0.97 -18.89 0.27
C LEU A 3 -0.88 -17.52 -0.37
N ILE A 4 -0.19 -16.61 0.26
CA ILE A 4 0.02 -15.28 -0.28
C ILE A 4 1.51 -15.04 -0.33
N LYS A 5 1.99 -14.67 -1.51
CA LYS A 5 3.39 -14.34 -1.63
C LYS A 5 3.53 -12.85 -1.63
N PHE A 6 4.21 -12.34 -0.63
CA PHE A 6 4.47 -10.90 -0.54
C PHE A 6 5.76 -10.63 -1.31
N ARG A 7 5.63 -10.53 -2.62
CA ARG A 7 6.80 -10.46 -3.50
C ARG A 7 7.26 -9.06 -3.82
N ASP A 8 6.50 -8.08 -3.41
CA ASP A 8 6.85 -6.68 -3.66
C ASP A 8 7.40 -6.09 -2.39
N THR A 9 7.96 -4.90 -2.47
CA THR A 9 8.50 -4.20 -1.30
C THR A 9 7.82 -2.85 -1.20
N CYS A 10 7.46 -2.44 -0.01
CA CYS A 10 6.89 -1.11 0.15
C CYS A 10 7.50 -0.38 1.31
N THR A 11 7.44 0.94 1.22
CA THR A 11 7.84 1.84 2.27
C THR A 11 6.65 2.76 2.54
N ILE A 12 6.21 2.82 3.78
CA ILE A 12 5.08 3.64 4.18
C ILE A 12 5.61 4.70 5.12
N ALA A 13 5.29 5.96 4.84
CA ALA A 13 5.82 7.07 5.60
C ALA A 13 4.71 8.05 5.95
N ARG A 14 4.91 8.80 7.00
CA ARG A 14 3.92 9.74 7.50
C ARG A 14 4.62 11.04 7.81
N GLY A 15 4.04 12.16 7.39
CA GLY A 15 4.58 13.45 7.68
C GLY A 15 4.48 13.74 9.16
N ILE A 16 5.50 14.38 9.72
CA ILE A 16 5.49 14.69 11.14
C ILE A 16 5.12 16.15 11.39
N GLY A 17 4.68 16.84 10.35
CA GLY A 17 4.23 18.22 10.55
C GLY A 17 5.34 19.24 10.56
N GLU A 18 6.53 18.85 10.15
CA GLU A 18 7.68 19.75 10.12
C GLU A 18 8.30 19.76 8.73
N VAL A 19 9.08 20.75 8.44
CA VAL A 19 9.79 20.82 7.15
C VAL A 19 11.28 20.96 7.45
N ASP A 20 12.10 20.55 6.51
CA ASP A 20 13.53 20.67 6.67
C ASP A 20 13.98 22.05 6.21
N LYS A 21 15.29 22.29 6.19
CA LYS A 21 15.79 23.62 5.87
C LYS A 21 15.54 24.03 4.42
N TYR A 22 15.09 23.11 3.60
CA TYR A 22 14.75 23.41 2.21
C TYR A 22 13.23 23.44 2.01
N ASP A 23 12.47 23.49 3.09
CA ASP A 23 11.00 23.51 3.06
C ASP A 23 10.42 22.20 2.54
N ASN A 24 11.11 21.12 2.57
CA ASN A 24 10.56 19.83 2.20
C ASN A 24 9.93 19.17 3.44
N PRO A 25 8.76 18.57 3.30
CA PRO A 25 8.15 17.91 4.44
C PRO A 25 9.04 16.78 4.97
N ILE A 26 9.12 16.68 6.27
CA ILE A 26 9.86 15.61 6.91
C ILE A 26 8.89 14.49 7.19
N GLU A 27 9.27 13.28 6.81
CA GLU A 27 8.42 12.12 7.02
C GLU A 27 9.16 11.04 7.79
N ASP A 28 8.42 10.31 8.60
CA ASP A 28 8.96 9.16 9.28
C ASP A 28 8.53 7.93 8.54
N VAL A 29 9.43 7.00 8.32
CA VAL A 29 9.10 5.71 7.74
C VAL A 29 8.49 4.86 8.85
N ILE A 30 7.23 4.47 8.68
CA ILE A 30 6.55 3.69 9.70
C ILE A 30 6.48 2.21 9.35
N TYR A 31 6.73 1.86 8.10
CA TYR A 31 6.79 0.45 7.70
C TYR A 31 7.68 0.34 6.48
N GLN A 32 8.54 -0.65 6.47
CA GLN A 32 9.32 -0.93 5.29
C GLN A 32 9.51 -2.44 5.24
N GLY A 33 9.09 -3.06 4.20
CA GLY A 33 9.21 -4.50 4.10
C GLY A 33 8.36 -5.07 2.99
N ALA A 34 8.08 -6.34 3.12
CA ALA A 34 7.39 -7.09 2.08
C ALA A 34 5.93 -6.70 1.96
N CYS A 35 5.41 -6.76 0.77
CA CYS A 35 4.01 -6.51 0.51
C CYS A 35 3.59 -7.22 -0.77
N LEU A 36 2.30 -7.19 -1.03
CA LEU A 36 1.77 -7.67 -2.30
C LEU A 36 0.93 -6.55 -2.90
N TYR A 37 1.34 -6.06 -4.06
CA TYR A 37 0.61 -5.00 -4.73
C TYR A 37 -0.28 -5.58 -5.82
N GLU A 38 -1.54 -5.19 -5.81
CA GLU A 38 -2.46 -5.57 -6.86
C GLU A 38 -2.91 -4.31 -7.58
N GLU A 39 -2.60 -4.24 -8.85
CA GLU A 39 -2.95 -3.09 -9.63
C GLU A 39 -4.42 -3.09 -9.88
N GLY A 40 -5.06 -1.99 -9.78
CA GLY A 40 -6.44 -1.88 -10.10
C GLY A 40 -6.67 -2.14 -11.55
N GLY A 41 -7.48 -3.05 -11.87
CA GLY A 41 -7.74 -3.38 -13.22
C GLY A 41 -8.95 -2.69 -13.73
N LYS A 42 -8.97 -2.40 -15.01
CA LYS A 42 -10.16 -2.03 -15.60
C LYS A 42 -10.86 -3.23 -15.94
N ASN A 43 -12.09 -3.30 -15.68
CA ASN A 43 -12.88 -4.37 -16.15
C ASN A 43 -13.13 -4.06 -17.60
N TRP A 44 -12.57 -4.81 -18.48
CA TRP A 44 -12.73 -4.52 -19.86
C TRP A 44 -14.14 -4.80 -20.37
N SER A 45 -14.99 -5.37 -19.60
CA SER A 45 -16.36 -5.44 -20.00
C SER A 45 -16.91 -4.05 -19.76
N SER A 46 -17.94 -3.73 -20.41
CA SER A 46 -18.41 -2.39 -20.42
C SER A 46 -18.82 -1.83 -19.12
N ASN A 47 -18.92 -2.59 -18.12
CA ASN A 47 -19.45 -2.03 -16.93
C ASN A 47 -18.46 -1.42 -16.09
N MET A 48 -17.37 -1.46 -16.46
CA MET A 48 -16.54 -0.69 -15.91
C MET A 48 -16.26 -0.63 -14.56
N LEU A 49 -16.31 -1.58 -13.84
CA LEU A 49 -15.93 -1.55 -12.51
C LEU A 49 -14.45 -1.55 -12.51
N THR A 50 -13.86 -0.47 -12.14
CA THR A 50 -12.44 -0.38 -12.01
C THR A 50 -12.08 -0.82 -10.64
N ARG A 51 -11.19 -1.75 -10.48
CA ARG A 51 -10.75 -2.13 -9.17
C ARG A 51 -9.83 -1.09 -8.64
N THR A 52 -9.93 -0.83 -7.36
CA THR A 52 -9.02 0.10 -6.71
C THR A 52 -7.68 -0.58 -6.50
N PRO A 53 -6.58 0.06 -6.84
CA PRO A 53 -5.28 -0.52 -6.55
C PRO A 53 -5.15 -0.78 -5.06
N THR A 54 -4.57 -1.90 -4.70
CA THR A 54 -4.52 -2.33 -3.31
C THR A 54 -3.16 -2.90 -2.97
N VAL A 55 -2.71 -2.68 -1.76
CA VAL A 55 -1.51 -3.33 -1.29
C VAL A 55 -1.85 -4.11 -0.03
N TYR A 56 -1.32 -5.32 0.08
CA TYR A 56 -1.53 -6.17 1.23
C TYR A 56 -0.21 -6.31 1.98
N LEU A 57 -0.27 -6.16 3.29
CA LEU A 57 0.91 -6.31 4.13
C LEU A 57 0.74 -7.54 5.00
N PRO A 58 1.81 -8.24 5.28
CA PRO A 58 1.71 -9.34 6.24
C PRO A 58 1.38 -8.79 7.62
N SER A 59 0.96 -9.64 8.49
CA SER A 59 0.62 -9.24 9.84
C SER A 59 1.78 -8.48 10.48
N ASN A 60 1.50 -7.35 11.05
CA ASN A 60 2.52 -6.53 11.70
C ASN A 60 1.84 -5.63 12.72
N ASP A 61 2.66 -4.98 13.55
CA ASP A 61 2.12 -4.13 14.59
C ASP A 61 2.02 -2.68 14.19
N THR A 62 2.27 -2.36 12.95
CA THR A 62 2.26 -0.97 12.53
C THR A 62 0.84 -0.49 12.31
N ILE A 63 0.52 0.68 12.77
CA ILE A 63 -0.77 1.29 12.53
C ILE A 63 -0.63 2.22 11.35
N ILE A 64 -1.34 1.93 10.28
CA ILE A 64 -1.30 2.71 9.05
C ILE A 64 -2.55 3.58 9.02
N ASN A 65 -2.38 4.84 8.69
CA ASN A 65 -3.50 5.78 8.65
C ASN A 65 -3.82 6.19 7.23
N ILE A 66 -5.03 6.63 7.03
CA ILE A 66 -5.44 7.20 5.75
C ILE A 66 -4.54 8.38 5.44
N ASN A 67 -4.16 8.50 4.20
CA ASN A 67 -3.26 9.52 3.69
C ASN A 67 -1.78 9.28 3.97
N ASP A 68 -1.42 8.18 4.58
CA ASP A 68 0.00 7.84 4.68
C ASP A 68 0.55 7.63 3.27
N SER A 69 1.78 8.01 3.07
CA SER A 69 2.43 7.91 1.78
C SER A 69 2.97 6.51 1.60
N ILE A 70 2.73 5.91 0.45
CA ILE A 70 3.14 4.53 0.19
C ILE A 70 3.93 4.48 -1.11
N SER A 71 5.13 3.93 -1.03
CA SER A 71 5.98 3.76 -2.18
C SER A 71 6.21 2.26 -2.35
N ILE A 72 5.90 1.72 -3.50
CA ILE A 72 5.96 0.29 -3.74
C ILE A 72 6.94 0.02 -4.86
N ILE A 73 7.82 -0.96 -4.66
CA ILE A 73 8.69 -1.43 -5.72
C ILE A 73 8.24 -2.85 -6.01
N THR A 74 7.74 -3.08 -7.21
CA THR A 74 7.24 -4.40 -7.56
C THR A 74 8.38 -5.34 -7.85
N GLU A 75 8.07 -6.61 -7.92
CA GLU A 75 9.06 -7.61 -8.21
C GLU A 75 9.75 -7.33 -9.54
N SER A 76 9.07 -6.72 -10.47
CA SER A 76 9.66 -6.39 -11.76
C SER A 76 10.48 -5.10 -11.73
N GLY A 77 10.51 -4.41 -10.61
CA GLY A 77 11.29 -3.18 -10.49
C GLY A 77 10.52 -1.90 -10.74
N ARG A 78 9.22 -2.00 -10.97
CA ARG A 78 8.41 -0.81 -11.23
C ARG A 78 8.12 -0.09 -9.93
N GLU A 79 8.22 1.21 -9.92
CA GLU A 79 7.95 1.99 -8.71
C GLU A 79 6.58 2.63 -8.79
N ILE A 80 5.80 2.51 -7.74
CA ILE A 80 4.45 3.07 -7.66
C ILE A 80 4.36 3.91 -6.42
N LYS A 81 3.84 5.12 -6.55
CA LYS A 81 3.66 6.00 -5.41
C LYS A 81 2.19 6.31 -5.26
N ALA A 82 1.70 6.22 -4.06
CA ALA A 82 0.29 6.41 -3.78
C ALA A 82 0.10 6.82 -2.33
N TYR A 83 -1.16 7.06 -1.95
CA TYR A 83 -1.51 7.35 -0.57
C TYR A 83 -2.57 6.35 -0.12
N ALA A 84 -2.61 6.08 1.15
CA ALA A 84 -3.62 5.18 1.68
C ALA A 84 -4.98 5.87 1.66
N SER A 85 -5.97 5.24 1.06
CA SER A 85 -7.33 5.77 1.08
C SER A 85 -8.22 4.98 2.02
N SER A 86 -7.87 3.74 2.32
CA SER A 86 -8.65 2.92 3.21
C SER A 86 -7.73 1.85 3.78
N VAL A 87 -7.83 1.58 5.03
CA VAL A 87 -6.98 0.58 5.70
C VAL A 87 -7.87 -0.35 6.47
N ARG A 88 -7.70 -1.65 6.29
CA ARG A 88 -8.48 -2.65 6.99
C ARG A 88 -7.63 -3.84 7.34
N ASP A 89 -7.95 -4.45 8.45
CA ASP A 89 -7.33 -5.71 8.79
C ASP A 89 -8.26 -6.81 8.28
N VAL A 90 -7.71 -7.73 7.55
CA VAL A 90 -8.48 -8.80 6.96
C VAL A 90 -7.96 -10.11 7.51
N ARG A 91 -8.87 -10.96 7.91
CA ARG A 91 -8.51 -12.26 8.43
C ARG A 91 -8.94 -13.31 7.41
N LEU A 92 -7.97 -14.03 6.92
CA LEU A 92 -8.24 -15.08 5.95
C LEU A 92 -8.23 -16.42 6.67
N ARG A 93 -9.27 -17.22 6.41
CA ARG A 93 -9.35 -18.54 6.99
C ARG A 93 -9.36 -19.53 5.87
N ILE A 94 -8.25 -20.16 5.63
CA ILE A 94 -8.19 -21.18 4.63
C ILE A 94 -7.83 -22.47 5.34
N MET A 95 -6.57 -22.70 5.62
CA MET A 95 -6.21 -23.85 6.41
C MET A 95 -5.89 -23.38 7.80
N GLN A 96 -5.49 -22.18 7.94
CA GLN A 96 -5.26 -21.56 9.22
C GLN A 96 -5.62 -20.09 9.08
N THR A 97 -5.78 -19.44 10.18
CA THR A 97 -6.14 -18.02 10.15
C THR A 97 -4.90 -17.20 9.88
N ILE A 98 -5.00 -16.32 8.90
CA ILE A 98 -3.92 -15.44 8.54
C ILE A 98 -4.45 -14.02 8.60
N ASP A 99 -3.78 -13.15 9.34
CA ASP A 99 -4.16 -11.76 9.43
C ASP A 99 -3.30 -10.97 8.47
N ILE A 100 -3.91 -10.15 7.67
CA ILE A 100 -3.19 -9.27 6.76
C ILE A 100 -3.81 -7.89 6.84
N THR A 101 -3.06 -6.89 6.45
CA THR A 101 -3.57 -5.53 6.37
C THR A 101 -3.81 -5.20 4.91
N LYS A 102 -5.03 -4.81 4.59
CA LYS A 102 -5.40 -4.46 3.23
C LYS A 102 -5.49 -2.94 3.15
N ILE A 103 -4.72 -2.33 2.26
CA ILE A 103 -4.71 -0.90 2.09
C ILE A 103 -5.13 -0.59 0.68
N GLU A 104 -6.27 0.09 0.53
CA GLU A 104 -6.67 0.58 -0.77
C GLU A 104 -5.96 1.89 -1.02
N LEU A 105 -5.52 2.11 -2.23
CA LEU A 105 -4.66 3.22 -2.57
C LEU A 105 -5.38 4.25 -3.40
N LYS A 106 -5.04 5.51 -3.19
CA LYS A 106 -5.45 6.56 -4.10
C LYS A 106 -4.19 7.08 -4.74
N GLN A 107 -4.32 7.50 -5.98
CA GLN A 107 -3.17 7.87 -6.73
C GLN A 107 -2.50 9.09 -6.15
N ALA A 108 -1.21 9.08 -6.13
CA ALA A 108 -0.49 10.26 -5.74
C ALA A 108 -0.79 11.34 -6.78
N PHE A 109 -0.88 12.59 -6.31
CA PHE A 109 -1.27 13.60 -7.17
C PHE A 109 -0.19 13.84 -8.10
N GLU A 110 -0.42 13.65 -9.35
CA GLU A 110 0.55 13.80 -10.25
C GLU A 110 0.38 15.02 -10.90
N ASP A 111 1.31 15.78 -11.07
CA ASP A 111 1.13 16.88 -11.69
C ASP A 111 1.32 16.71 -12.96
N SER A 112 1.00 16.00 -13.63
CA SER A 112 1.26 15.84 -15.00
C SER A 112 0.74 16.80 -15.88
#